data_8005a44a39bcc123179a0fc806304b39
#
_entry.id   8005a44a39bcc123179a0fc806304b39
#
_cell.length_a   1.000
_cell.length_b   1.000
_cell.length_c   1.000
_cell.angle_alpha   90.00
_cell.angle_beta   90.00
_cell.angle_gamma   90.00
#
_symmetry.space_group_name_H-M   'P 1'
#
loop_
_entity.id
_entity.type
_entity.pdbx_description
1 polymer ?
#
loop_
_entity_poly.entity_id
_entity_poly.type
_entity_poly.pdbx_seq_one_letter_code
_entity_poly.pdbx_strand_id
1 'polypeptide(L)'
;GSMKSVLTAQLEGAFQGDASAYANIITVAYEPVWAIGTGVTASPADASDAATFIKAELQRILGVKAKAIPVLYGGSVTPESAKELFANKVIDGALVGGASLDAVKFIEIGKKL
;
A
#
# COMPACT_ATOMS: atom_id res chain seq x y z
N GLY A 1 -14.49 -2.32 -11.16
CA GLY A 1 -14.75 -0.92 -11.39
C GLY A 1 -13.52 -0.16 -11.85
N SER A 2 -13.65 1.16 -11.90
CA SER A 2 -12.56 2.03 -12.39
C SER A 2 -11.27 1.92 -11.58
N MET A 3 -11.36 1.73 -10.26
CA MET A 3 -10.17 1.56 -9.41
C MET A 3 -9.32 0.36 -9.89
N LYS A 4 -9.95 -0.78 -10.09
CA LYS A 4 -9.23 -1.99 -10.49
C LYS A 4 -8.59 -1.84 -11.87
N SER A 5 -9.28 -1.25 -12.82
CA SER A 5 -8.73 -1.02 -14.17
C SER A 5 -7.56 -0.04 -14.14
N VAL A 6 -7.64 1.01 -13.34
CA VAL A 6 -6.53 1.97 -13.16
C VAL A 6 -5.33 1.30 -12.53
N LEU A 7 -5.52 0.54 -11.46
CA LEU A 7 -4.42 -0.17 -10.78
C LEU A 7 -3.77 -1.20 -11.71
N THR A 8 -4.56 -1.96 -12.47
CA THR A 8 -4.03 -2.91 -13.46
C THR A 8 -3.15 -2.19 -14.48
N ALA A 9 -3.64 -1.10 -15.07
CA ALA A 9 -2.89 -0.36 -16.07
C ALA A 9 -1.59 0.23 -15.51
N GLN A 10 -1.62 0.76 -14.30
CA GLN A 10 -0.44 1.31 -13.64
C GLN A 10 0.60 0.23 -13.33
N LEU A 11 0.16 -0.92 -12.82
CA LEU A 11 1.07 -2.02 -12.50
C LEU A 11 1.67 -2.62 -13.77
N GLU A 12 0.87 -2.85 -14.79
CA GLU A 12 1.37 -3.35 -16.08
C GLU A 12 2.36 -2.38 -16.70
N GLY A 13 2.10 -1.08 -16.64
CA GLY A 13 3.03 -0.06 -17.13
C GLY A 13 4.33 -0.01 -16.34
N ALA A 14 4.29 -0.16 -15.03
CA ALA A 14 5.46 -0.11 -14.15
C ALA A 14 6.34 -1.36 -14.28
N PHE A 15 5.75 -2.52 -14.51
CA PHE A 15 6.47 -3.81 -14.52
C PHE A 15 6.62 -4.39 -15.92
N GLN A 16 6.94 -3.55 -16.88
CA GLN A 16 7.28 -4.01 -18.24
C GLN A 16 8.68 -4.64 -18.30
N GLY A 17 8.89 -5.52 -19.27
CA GLY A 17 10.17 -6.18 -19.48
C GLY A 17 10.48 -7.20 -18.38
N ASP A 18 11.78 -7.29 -18.01
CA ASP A 18 12.24 -8.25 -17.01
C ASP A 18 12.21 -7.68 -15.59
N ALA A 19 11.06 -7.11 -15.21
CA ALA A 19 10.90 -6.50 -13.88
C ALA A 19 11.00 -7.52 -12.73
N SER A 20 10.76 -8.80 -13.00
CA SER A 20 10.86 -9.85 -11.99
C SER A 20 12.26 -9.95 -11.38
N ALA A 21 13.30 -9.52 -12.09
CA ALA A 21 14.67 -9.50 -11.59
C ALA A 21 14.86 -8.55 -10.40
N TYR A 22 13.96 -7.56 -10.25
CA TYR A 22 14.05 -6.54 -9.20
C TYR A 22 13.00 -6.71 -8.09
N ALA A 23 12.25 -7.81 -8.09
CA ALA A 23 11.15 -8.01 -7.14
C ALA A 23 11.59 -7.91 -5.67
N ASN A 24 12.82 -8.30 -5.36
CA ASN A 24 13.35 -8.26 -3.99
C ASN A 24 13.74 -6.87 -3.50
N ILE A 25 13.72 -5.85 -4.37
CA ILE A 25 14.07 -4.47 -4.02
C ILE A 25 12.93 -3.48 -4.29
N ILE A 26 11.77 -3.99 -4.72
CA ILE A 26 10.60 -3.18 -5.03
C ILE A 26 9.66 -3.16 -3.83
N THR A 27 9.09 -1.99 -3.56
CA THR A 27 7.96 -1.79 -2.65
C THR A 27 6.89 -0.99 -3.39
N VAL A 28 5.64 -1.39 -3.26
CA VAL A 28 4.50 -0.70 -3.88
C VAL A 28 3.75 0.07 -2.80
N ALA A 29 3.50 1.35 -3.06
CA ALA A 29 2.65 2.17 -2.20
C ALA A 29 1.35 2.50 -2.94
N TYR A 30 0.23 2.16 -2.33
CA TYR A 30 -1.09 2.52 -2.82
C TYR A 30 -1.52 3.86 -2.21
N GLU A 31 -1.68 4.85 -3.07
CA GLU A 31 -2.07 6.20 -2.65
C GLU A 31 -3.35 6.61 -3.37
N PRO A 32 -4.52 6.38 -2.76
CA PRO A 32 -5.76 6.90 -3.34
C PRO A 32 -5.71 8.42 -3.35
N VAL A 33 -5.79 9.02 -4.55
CA VAL A 33 -5.55 10.47 -4.72
C VAL A 33 -6.49 11.34 -3.88
N TRP A 34 -7.70 10.87 -3.63
CA TRP A 34 -8.68 11.57 -2.79
C TRP A 34 -8.31 11.57 -1.30
N ALA A 35 -7.34 10.75 -0.87
CA ALA A 35 -6.89 10.67 0.52
C ALA A 35 -5.57 11.41 0.77
N ILE A 36 -4.88 11.85 -0.30
CA ILE A 36 -3.58 12.51 -0.16
C ILE A 36 -3.76 13.94 0.36
N GLY A 37 -3.19 14.23 1.54
CA GLY A 37 -3.17 15.58 2.11
C GLY A 37 -4.53 16.15 2.50
N THR A 38 -5.59 15.34 2.49
CA THR A 38 -6.97 15.80 2.76
C THR A 38 -7.40 15.58 4.20
N GLY A 39 -6.65 14.82 4.99
CA GLY A 39 -7.09 14.35 6.30
C GLY A 39 -8.10 13.20 6.23
N VAL A 40 -8.52 12.80 5.03
CA VAL A 40 -9.44 11.69 4.81
C VAL A 40 -8.62 10.40 4.64
N THR A 41 -8.98 9.37 5.38
CA THR A 41 -8.37 8.04 5.29
C THR A 41 -9.37 7.10 4.61
N ALA A 42 -8.88 6.24 3.72
CA ALA A 42 -9.70 5.14 3.21
C ALA A 42 -10.20 4.29 4.38
N SER A 43 -11.39 3.72 4.24
CA SER A 43 -11.83 2.76 5.25
C SER A 43 -10.85 1.59 5.30
N PRO A 44 -10.67 0.92 6.44
CA PRO A 44 -9.81 -0.26 6.53
C PRO A 44 -10.19 -1.33 5.50
N ALA A 45 -11.48 -1.49 5.23
CA ALA A 45 -11.98 -2.42 4.22
C ALA A 45 -11.53 -2.02 2.81
N ASP A 46 -11.72 -0.75 2.43
CA ASP A 46 -11.33 -0.26 1.10
C ASP A 46 -9.82 -0.39 0.88
N ALA A 47 -9.04 -0.02 1.90
CA ALA A 47 -7.58 -0.13 1.84
C ALA A 47 -7.12 -1.58 1.70
N SER A 48 -7.76 -2.49 2.44
CA SER A 48 -7.46 -3.93 2.39
C SER A 48 -7.87 -4.55 1.05
N ASP A 49 -9.01 -4.15 0.50
CA ASP A 49 -9.47 -4.63 -0.81
C ASP A 49 -8.50 -4.19 -1.92
N ALA A 50 -8.06 -2.94 -1.86
CA ALA A 50 -7.08 -2.43 -2.82
C ALA A 50 -5.74 -3.17 -2.70
N ALA A 51 -5.24 -3.37 -1.48
CA ALA A 51 -3.98 -4.09 -1.25
C ALA A 51 -4.07 -5.55 -1.71
N THR A 52 -5.19 -6.21 -1.44
CA THR A 52 -5.45 -7.58 -1.88
C THR A 52 -5.43 -7.65 -3.42
N PHE A 53 -6.10 -6.72 -4.06
CA PHE A 53 -6.12 -6.65 -5.53
C PHE A 53 -4.72 -6.41 -6.09
N ILE A 54 -3.96 -5.47 -5.52
CA ILE A 54 -2.58 -5.18 -5.96
C ILE A 54 -1.71 -6.42 -5.82
N LYS A 55 -1.78 -7.13 -4.70
CA LYS A 55 -1.00 -8.36 -4.49
C LYS A 55 -1.35 -9.44 -5.52
N ALA A 56 -2.63 -9.59 -5.84
CA ALA A 56 -3.07 -10.54 -6.87
C ALA A 56 -2.54 -10.16 -8.27
N GLU A 57 -2.59 -8.87 -8.62
CA GLU A 57 -2.06 -8.39 -9.89
C GLU A 57 -0.53 -8.53 -9.99
N LEU A 58 0.18 -8.23 -8.89
CA LEU A 58 1.62 -8.45 -8.84
C LEU A 58 1.96 -9.92 -9.06
N GLN A 59 1.21 -10.82 -8.47
CA GLN A 59 1.40 -12.26 -8.66
C GLN A 59 1.10 -12.68 -10.12
N ARG A 60 0.07 -12.10 -10.72
CA ARG A 60 -0.25 -12.36 -12.13
C ARG A 60 0.89 -11.92 -13.05
N ILE A 61 1.49 -10.75 -12.78
CA ILE A 61 2.55 -10.16 -13.61
C ILE A 61 3.90 -10.81 -13.36
N LEU A 62 4.26 -11.05 -12.10
CA LEU A 62 5.62 -11.44 -11.68
C LEU A 62 5.74 -12.88 -11.15
N GLY A 63 4.63 -13.59 -11.01
CA GLY A 63 4.63 -14.95 -10.48
C GLY A 63 4.99 -15.00 -8.99
N VAL A 64 5.68 -16.08 -8.58
CA VAL A 64 6.00 -16.32 -7.17
C VAL A 64 6.89 -15.25 -6.54
N LYS A 65 7.68 -14.54 -7.33
CA LYS A 65 8.55 -13.45 -6.85
C LYS A 65 7.76 -12.28 -6.29
N ALA A 66 6.48 -12.12 -6.65
CA ALA A 66 5.61 -11.08 -6.14
C ALA A 66 5.43 -11.14 -4.61
N LYS A 67 5.59 -12.31 -4.01
CA LYS A 67 5.47 -12.48 -2.55
C LYS A 67 6.51 -11.68 -1.77
N ALA A 68 7.63 -11.33 -2.39
CA ALA A 68 8.68 -10.52 -1.78
C ALA A 68 8.35 -9.01 -1.78
N ILE A 69 7.30 -8.58 -2.49
CA ILE A 69 6.98 -7.17 -2.67
C ILE A 69 5.98 -6.72 -1.60
N PRO A 70 6.41 -5.83 -0.66
CA PRO A 70 5.47 -5.25 0.29
C PRO A 70 4.51 -4.29 -0.40
N VAL A 71 3.27 -4.23 0.08
CA VAL A 71 2.27 -3.25 -0.34
C VAL A 71 1.95 -2.36 0.84
N LEU A 72 2.26 -1.07 0.70
CA LEU A 72 2.04 -0.05 1.71
C LEU A 72 0.77 0.74 1.39
N TYR A 73 0.14 1.27 2.42
CA TYR A 73 -0.92 2.25 2.28
C TYR A 73 -0.33 3.66 2.45
N GLY A 74 -0.58 4.53 1.47
CA GLY A 74 -0.22 5.94 1.51
C GLY A 74 -1.48 6.80 1.44
N GLY A 75 -1.82 7.38 2.54
CA GLY A 75 -2.92 8.31 2.70
C GLY A 75 -2.73 9.00 4.03
N SER A 76 -3.76 9.60 4.60
CA SER A 76 -3.68 10.11 5.96
C SER A 76 -3.61 8.95 6.94
N VAL A 77 -2.49 8.81 7.63
CA VAL A 77 -2.27 7.75 8.62
C VAL A 77 -1.97 8.40 9.97
N THR A 78 -2.72 7.98 10.98
CA THR A 78 -2.54 8.39 12.38
C THR A 78 -2.31 7.14 13.23
N PRO A 79 -1.82 7.27 14.47
CA PRO A 79 -1.71 6.12 15.37
C PRO A 79 -3.03 5.37 15.53
N GLU A 80 -4.15 6.08 15.58
CA GLU A 80 -5.48 5.49 15.73
C GLU A 80 -5.90 4.73 14.48
N SER A 81 -5.77 5.33 13.30
CA SER A 81 -6.15 4.68 12.03
C SER A 81 -5.23 3.52 11.68
N ALA A 82 -3.97 3.57 12.06
CA ALA A 82 -2.98 2.53 11.78
C ALA A 82 -3.39 1.18 12.38
N LYS A 83 -3.94 1.18 13.59
CA LYS A 83 -4.40 -0.05 14.25
C LYS A 83 -5.39 -0.82 13.38
N GLU A 84 -6.37 -0.13 12.83
CA GLU A 84 -7.40 -0.75 12.00
C GLU A 84 -6.87 -1.10 10.61
N LEU A 85 -6.05 -0.23 10.01
CA LEU A 85 -5.45 -0.47 8.71
C LEU A 85 -4.60 -1.74 8.67
N PHE A 86 -3.86 -2.01 9.74
CA PHE A 86 -2.93 -3.15 9.78
C PHE A 86 -3.54 -4.41 10.42
N ALA A 87 -4.76 -4.36 10.89
CA ALA A 87 -5.37 -5.43 11.69
C ALA A 87 -5.44 -6.78 10.94
N ASN A 88 -5.73 -6.76 9.65
CA ASN A 88 -5.89 -7.99 8.85
C ASN A 88 -4.61 -8.46 8.15
N LYS A 89 -3.49 -7.78 8.35
CA LYS A 89 -2.17 -8.15 7.82
C LYS A 89 -2.03 -8.17 6.29
N VAL A 90 -3.01 -7.68 5.54
CA VAL A 90 -2.92 -7.56 4.08
C VAL A 90 -2.03 -6.39 3.69
N ILE A 91 -2.12 -5.29 4.44
CA ILE A 91 -1.28 -4.10 4.27
C ILE A 91 0.01 -4.32 5.06
N ASP A 92 1.14 -4.22 4.39
CA ASP A 92 2.45 -4.53 4.98
C ASP A 92 3.06 -3.36 5.74
N GLY A 93 2.54 -2.16 5.56
CA GLY A 93 3.02 -0.96 6.22
C GLY A 93 2.35 0.29 5.70
N ALA A 94 2.92 1.45 6.03
CA ALA A 94 2.40 2.74 5.59
C ALA A 94 3.49 3.64 5.04
N LEU A 95 3.11 4.46 4.06
CA LEU A 95 3.89 5.61 3.62
C LEU A 95 3.34 6.81 4.37
N VAL A 96 4.01 7.19 5.45
CA VAL A 96 3.51 8.18 6.42
C VAL A 96 3.93 9.59 5.99
N GLY A 97 2.95 10.49 5.84
CA GLY A 97 3.18 11.89 5.52
C GLY A 97 3.39 12.75 6.77
N GLY A 98 2.46 13.69 7.03
CA GLY A 98 2.60 14.68 8.10
C GLY A 98 2.91 14.11 9.49
N ALA A 99 2.34 12.96 9.84
CA ALA A 99 2.60 12.31 11.13
C ALA A 99 4.06 11.87 11.30
N SER A 100 4.82 11.74 10.21
CA SER A 100 6.25 11.39 10.28
C SER A 100 7.12 12.54 10.82
N LEU A 101 6.58 13.74 10.88
CA LEU A 101 7.27 14.92 11.43
C LEU A 101 7.23 14.97 12.96
N ASP A 102 6.41 14.13 13.58
CA ASP A 102 6.31 14.00 15.03
C ASP A 102 6.82 12.61 15.42
N ALA A 103 7.93 12.56 16.15
CA ALA A 103 8.61 11.31 16.49
C ALA A 103 7.71 10.36 17.29
N VAL A 104 6.92 10.88 18.22
CA VAL A 104 6.02 10.06 19.05
C VAL A 104 4.93 9.44 18.19
N LYS A 105 4.28 10.22 17.34
CA LYS A 105 3.24 9.72 16.43
C LYS A 105 3.79 8.69 15.46
N PHE A 106 4.97 8.93 14.89
CA PHE A 106 5.59 8.02 13.95
C PHE A 106 5.90 6.67 14.59
N ILE A 107 6.47 6.69 15.79
CA ILE A 107 6.76 5.46 16.56
C ILE A 107 5.46 4.71 16.90
N GLU A 108 4.43 5.42 17.33
CA GLU A 108 3.14 4.80 17.65
C GLU A 108 2.49 4.13 16.43
N ILE A 109 2.62 4.74 15.23
CA ILE A 109 2.18 4.11 13.99
C ILE A 109 2.96 2.81 13.74
N GLY A 110 4.27 2.84 13.88
CA GLY A 110 5.13 1.66 13.70
C GLY A 110 4.78 0.51 14.63
N LYS A 111 4.38 0.81 15.85
CA LYS A 111 3.98 -0.21 16.83
C LYS A 111 2.70 -0.95 16.46
N LYS A 112 1.89 -0.44 15.51
CA LYS A 112 0.64 -1.08 15.08
C LYS A 112 0.85 -2.15 14.00
N LEU A 113 2.03 -2.25 13.43
CA LEU A 113 2.35 -3.24 12.40
C LEU A 113 2.36 -4.68 12.92
#